data_eb365b56278dfb7a93ebcbf14401e724
#
_entry.id   eb365b56278dfb7a93ebcbf14401e724
#
_cell.length_a   1.000
_cell.length_b   1.000
_cell.length_c   1.000
_cell.angle_alpha   90.00
_cell.angle_beta   90.00
_cell.angle_gamma   90.00
#
_symmetry.space_group_name_H-M   'P 1'
#
loop_
_entity.id
_entity.type
_entity.pdbx_description
1 polymer ?
#
loop_
_entity_poly.entity_id
_entity_poly.type
_entity_poly.pdbx_seq_one_letter_code
_entity_poly.pdbx_strand_id
1 'polypeptide(L)'
;MTFPLAACAEMIWRDHPIEWRASRLKEMGFGVGLWNWPAHDLAKLESTGATFTIMNGYLEGRLADDAGADMLLKSAYETAQIGKRLGVHRLNLHGTGLGDGGIPIWQTDVVTGAMWLKARDTLNRICDLAEAEGVVFTLENLNLLDHPGCPFGSTADVLALVSSVNRPQLRINLDLYHTQIGEGDLVRWCEKCLPWIGEVQVADNPGRCEPGTGEINYHGVAKALKAMGYAGPVGLESFAAGDAEAALTAFRNAFTV
;
A
#
# COMPACT_ATOMS: atom_id res chain seq x y z
N MET A 1 -17.84 -15.11 1.42
CA MET A 1 -17.09 -14.17 2.30
C MET A 1 -16.86 -12.91 1.51
N THR A 2 -17.13 -11.77 2.08
CA THR A 2 -16.79 -10.46 1.51
C THR A 2 -15.40 -10.07 1.99
N PHE A 3 -14.59 -9.45 1.15
CA PHE A 3 -13.29 -8.91 1.56
C PHE A 3 -13.47 -7.79 2.59
N PRO A 4 -12.59 -7.65 3.60
CA PRO A 4 -12.50 -6.41 4.37
C PRO A 4 -12.13 -5.26 3.44
N LEU A 5 -12.97 -4.24 3.32
CA LEU A 5 -12.75 -3.11 2.43
C LEU A 5 -12.25 -1.89 3.20
N ALA A 6 -11.25 -1.21 2.65
CA ALA A 6 -10.71 0.04 3.17
C ALA A 6 -10.61 1.08 2.06
N ALA A 7 -10.45 2.35 2.40
CA ALA A 7 -10.16 3.40 1.43
C ALA A 7 -9.14 4.40 1.98
N CYS A 8 -8.31 4.94 1.10
CA CYS A 8 -7.35 5.99 1.44
C CYS A 8 -8.06 7.32 1.68
N ALA A 9 -8.03 7.79 2.93
CA ALA A 9 -8.74 9.00 3.31
C ALA A 9 -8.16 10.26 2.67
N GLU A 10 -6.91 10.24 2.24
CA GLU A 10 -6.27 11.41 1.61
C GLU A 10 -6.66 11.60 0.15
N MET A 11 -7.27 10.60 -0.49
CA MET A 11 -7.60 10.66 -1.92
C MET A 11 -9.07 11.00 -2.20
N ILE A 12 -9.96 10.85 -1.23
CA ILE A 12 -11.41 11.13 -1.37
C ILE A 12 -11.84 12.31 -0.49
N TRP A 13 -12.94 12.98 -0.84
CA TRP A 13 -13.48 14.16 -0.13
C TRP A 13 -12.41 15.20 0.23
N ARG A 14 -11.51 15.49 -0.70
CA ARG A 14 -10.31 16.31 -0.46
C ARG A 14 -10.60 17.74 0.00
N ASP A 15 -11.82 18.19 -0.09
CA ASP A 15 -12.37 19.45 0.41
C ASP A 15 -12.81 19.41 1.88
N HIS A 16 -12.81 18.23 2.52
CA HIS A 16 -13.15 18.05 3.94
C HIS A 16 -11.91 17.78 4.81
N PRO A 17 -11.95 18.09 6.13
CA PRO A 17 -10.88 17.70 7.07
C PRO A 17 -10.69 16.19 7.13
N ILE A 18 -9.46 15.74 7.38
CA ILE A 18 -9.12 14.31 7.35
C ILE A 18 -9.90 13.50 8.40
N GLU A 19 -10.12 14.06 9.59
CA GLU A 19 -10.90 13.43 10.66
C GLU A 19 -12.38 13.23 10.27
N TRP A 20 -12.95 14.16 9.49
CA TRP A 20 -14.29 13.99 8.92
C TRP A 20 -14.31 12.85 7.90
N ARG A 21 -13.31 12.79 7.01
CA ARG A 21 -13.20 11.72 6.00
C ARG A 21 -13.09 10.34 6.66
N ALA A 22 -12.26 10.22 7.69
CA ALA A 22 -12.09 8.99 8.46
C ALA A 22 -13.41 8.57 9.14
N SER A 23 -14.12 9.53 9.75
CA SER A 23 -15.44 9.28 10.35
C SER A 23 -16.46 8.84 9.31
N ARG A 24 -16.48 9.49 8.14
CA ARG A 24 -17.40 9.13 7.06
C ARG A 24 -17.13 7.75 6.47
N LEU A 25 -15.85 7.37 6.28
CA LEU A 25 -15.48 6.01 5.88
C LEU A 25 -15.98 4.97 6.90
N LYS A 26 -15.77 5.22 8.19
CA LYS A 26 -16.28 4.36 9.26
C LYS A 26 -17.80 4.20 9.19
N GLU A 27 -18.56 5.31 9.04
CA GLU A 27 -20.02 5.27 8.93
C GLU A 27 -20.47 4.42 7.73
N MET A 28 -19.73 4.46 6.63
CA MET A 28 -19.99 3.65 5.45
C MET A 28 -19.46 2.22 5.56
N GLY A 29 -18.83 1.84 6.69
CA GLY A 29 -18.34 0.49 6.94
C GLY A 29 -17.02 0.13 6.24
N PHE A 30 -16.20 1.14 5.92
CA PHE A 30 -14.84 0.96 5.41
C PHE A 30 -13.79 1.12 6.50
N GLY A 31 -12.68 0.40 6.36
CA GLY A 31 -11.43 0.75 7.02
C GLY A 31 -10.78 1.97 6.38
N VAL A 32 -9.78 2.54 7.05
CA VAL A 32 -9.10 3.77 6.64
C VAL A 32 -7.63 3.50 6.34
N GLY A 33 -7.17 3.84 5.15
CA GLY A 33 -5.76 3.95 4.81
C GLY A 33 -5.26 5.38 4.97
N LEU A 34 -4.00 5.54 5.39
CA LEU A 34 -3.32 6.84 5.51
C LEU A 34 -1.92 6.76 4.91
N TRP A 35 -1.54 7.69 4.03
CA TRP A 35 -0.19 7.75 3.51
C TRP A 35 0.59 8.97 4.01
N ASN A 36 -0.05 10.10 4.30
CA ASN A 36 0.62 11.32 4.78
C ASN A 36 0.25 11.64 6.24
N TRP A 37 0.27 10.64 7.11
CA TRP A 37 -0.05 10.81 8.53
C TRP A 37 0.71 11.96 9.22
N PRO A 38 1.96 12.35 8.85
CA PRO A 38 2.65 13.46 9.49
C PRO A 38 1.97 14.82 9.29
N ALA A 39 1.15 14.97 8.25
CA ALA A 39 0.41 16.21 7.98
C ALA A 39 -0.86 16.36 8.85
N HIS A 40 -1.20 15.36 9.65
CA HIS A 40 -2.48 15.29 10.35
C HIS A 40 -2.33 15.33 11.87
N ASP A 41 -3.37 15.86 12.53
CA ASP A 41 -3.51 15.81 13.99
C ASP A 41 -3.95 14.40 14.41
N LEU A 42 -3.00 13.66 14.99
CA LEU A 42 -3.24 12.27 15.42
C LEU A 42 -4.33 12.17 16.49
N ALA A 43 -4.44 13.14 17.39
CA ALA A 43 -5.47 13.12 18.44
C ALA A 43 -6.88 13.25 17.84
N LYS A 44 -7.03 14.05 16.79
CA LYS A 44 -8.29 14.14 16.06
C LYS A 44 -8.61 12.84 15.32
N LEU A 45 -7.60 12.22 14.66
CA LEU A 45 -7.79 10.92 14.01
C LEU A 45 -8.20 9.84 15.01
N GLU A 46 -7.55 9.75 16.16
CA GLU A 46 -7.91 8.82 17.25
C GLU A 46 -9.36 9.04 17.72
N SER A 47 -9.79 10.30 17.88
CA SER A 47 -11.12 10.64 18.36
C SER A 47 -12.25 10.17 17.44
N THR A 48 -11.97 9.89 16.15
CA THR A 48 -12.97 9.36 15.18
C THR A 48 -13.42 7.94 15.55
N GLY A 49 -12.56 7.18 16.22
CA GLY A 49 -12.75 5.75 16.47
C GLY A 49 -12.89 4.94 15.16
N ALA A 50 -12.33 5.44 14.06
CA ALA A 50 -12.24 4.70 12.81
C ALA A 50 -11.22 3.56 12.93
N THR A 51 -11.39 2.51 12.15
CA THR A 51 -10.41 1.42 12.05
C THR A 51 -9.39 1.78 10.98
N PHE A 52 -8.19 2.16 11.40
CA PHE A 52 -7.09 2.39 10.47
C PHE A 52 -6.44 1.06 10.10
N THR A 53 -6.28 0.76 8.82
CA THR A 53 -5.88 -0.57 8.31
C THR A 53 -4.46 -0.63 7.82
N ILE A 54 -4.00 0.43 7.18
CA ILE A 54 -2.65 0.58 6.62
C ILE A 54 -2.23 2.05 6.70
N MET A 55 -0.95 2.28 6.88
CA MET A 55 -0.36 3.62 6.76
C MET A 55 1.05 3.53 6.19
N ASN A 56 1.56 4.67 5.68
CA ASN A 56 2.97 4.74 5.30
C ASN A 56 3.86 4.39 6.49
N GLY A 57 4.76 3.46 6.29
CA GLY A 57 5.53 2.80 7.35
C GLY A 57 6.90 3.43 7.64
N TYR A 58 7.23 4.54 6.98
CA TYR A 58 8.50 5.23 7.12
C TYR A 58 8.37 6.68 6.66
N LEU A 59 9.34 7.53 6.98
CA LEU A 59 9.39 8.92 6.56
C LEU A 59 10.57 9.20 5.63
N GLU A 60 11.66 8.49 5.80
CA GLU A 60 12.89 8.67 5.04
C GLU A 60 13.68 7.37 4.94
N GLY A 61 14.63 7.33 4.02
CA GLY A 61 15.50 6.19 3.82
C GLY A 61 15.24 5.44 2.52
N ARG A 62 15.98 4.38 2.30
CA ARG A 62 15.90 3.52 1.11
C ARG A 62 16.50 2.14 1.39
N LEU A 63 16.20 1.18 0.51
CA LEU A 63 16.61 -0.21 0.72
C LEU A 63 18.04 -0.51 0.27
N ALA A 64 18.59 0.26 -0.69
CA ALA A 64 19.67 -0.18 -1.56
C ALA A 64 21.09 0.11 -1.08
N ASP A 65 21.28 0.84 0.01
CA ASP A 65 22.60 1.16 0.58
C ASP A 65 22.57 1.34 2.10
N ASP A 66 23.75 1.36 2.74
CA ASP A 66 23.85 1.36 4.20
C ASP A 66 23.26 2.59 4.85
N ALA A 67 23.58 3.77 4.33
CA ALA A 67 23.08 5.03 4.90
C ALA A 67 21.56 5.13 4.77
N GLY A 68 21.02 4.77 3.61
CA GLY A 68 19.57 4.73 3.39
C GLY A 68 18.86 3.71 4.25
N ALA A 69 19.46 2.53 4.46
CA ALA A 69 18.93 1.48 5.32
C ALA A 69 18.83 1.91 6.78
N ASP A 70 19.86 2.59 7.31
CA ASP A 70 19.85 3.07 8.69
C ASP A 70 18.82 4.19 8.91
N MET A 71 18.66 5.10 7.94
CA MET A 71 17.58 6.11 7.95
C MET A 71 16.19 5.44 7.91
N LEU A 72 16.03 4.46 7.02
CA LEU A 72 14.77 3.71 6.88
C LEU A 72 14.38 3.03 8.19
N LEU A 73 15.29 2.30 8.81
CA LEU A 73 15.03 1.60 10.08
C LEU A 73 14.67 2.56 11.21
N LYS A 74 15.37 3.69 11.30
CA LYS A 74 15.05 4.71 12.30
C LYS A 74 13.64 5.26 12.10
N SER A 75 13.32 5.72 10.88
CA SER A 75 12.01 6.28 10.60
C SER A 75 10.88 5.25 10.66
N ALA A 76 11.16 3.99 10.29
CA ALA A 76 10.22 2.89 10.44
C ALA A 76 9.90 2.57 11.90
N TYR A 77 10.90 2.63 12.80
CA TYR A 77 10.65 2.49 14.24
C TYR A 77 9.75 3.61 14.77
N GLU A 78 10.05 4.86 14.42
CA GLU A 78 9.23 6.01 14.81
C GLU A 78 7.79 5.87 14.31
N THR A 79 7.63 5.44 13.06
CA THR A 79 6.31 5.21 12.46
C THR A 79 5.56 4.03 13.10
N ALA A 80 6.26 2.97 13.51
CA ALA A 80 5.64 1.85 14.22
C ALA A 80 5.01 2.30 15.55
N GLN A 81 5.62 3.26 16.27
CA GLN A 81 5.03 3.81 17.48
C GLN A 81 3.74 4.58 17.19
N ILE A 82 3.70 5.33 16.08
CA ILE A 82 2.48 6.02 15.62
C ILE A 82 1.42 5.01 15.17
N GLY A 83 1.83 3.96 14.45
CA GLY A 83 0.93 2.86 14.08
C GLY A 83 0.25 2.24 15.29
N LYS A 84 1.00 1.91 16.33
CA LYS A 84 0.45 1.39 17.59
C LYS A 84 -0.56 2.34 18.22
N ARG A 85 -0.26 3.64 18.25
CA ARG A 85 -1.14 4.67 18.77
C ARG A 85 -2.48 4.72 18.02
N LEU A 86 -2.46 4.59 16.69
CA LEU A 86 -3.66 4.57 15.83
C LEU A 86 -4.29 3.18 15.69
N GLY A 87 -3.69 2.13 16.26
CA GLY A 87 -4.14 0.75 16.11
C GLY A 87 -3.86 0.15 14.72
N VAL A 88 -2.92 0.74 13.98
CA VAL A 88 -2.50 0.24 12.66
C VAL A 88 -1.41 -0.81 12.81
N HIS A 89 -1.63 -1.96 12.21
CA HIS A 89 -0.66 -3.07 12.26
C HIS A 89 0.06 -3.32 10.92
N ARG A 90 -0.38 -2.69 9.83
CA ARG A 90 0.28 -2.77 8.52
C ARG A 90 0.93 -1.44 8.16
N LEU A 91 2.22 -1.48 7.89
CA LEU A 91 3.08 -0.32 7.63
C LEU A 91 3.71 -0.48 6.25
N ASN A 92 3.40 0.44 5.32
CA ASN A 92 3.79 0.33 3.93
C ASN A 92 5.19 0.90 3.65
N LEU A 93 5.96 0.23 2.81
CA LEU A 93 7.30 0.60 2.37
C LEU A 93 7.38 0.65 0.85
N HIS A 94 8.33 1.44 0.36
CA HIS A 94 8.79 1.45 -1.04
C HIS A 94 10.31 1.23 -1.11
N GLY A 95 10.83 1.08 -2.31
CA GLY A 95 12.29 0.95 -2.52
C GLY A 95 13.10 2.18 -2.09
N THR A 96 12.45 3.36 -2.10
CA THR A 96 12.96 4.66 -1.62
C THR A 96 11.80 5.54 -1.18
N GLY A 97 12.09 6.64 -0.49
CA GLY A 97 11.09 7.66 -0.17
C GLY A 97 10.48 8.27 -1.44
N LEU A 98 9.20 8.63 -1.34
CA LEU A 98 8.48 9.34 -2.40
C LEU A 98 8.27 10.79 -1.97
N GLY A 99 8.61 11.72 -2.84
CA GLY A 99 8.38 13.15 -2.67
C GLY A 99 7.10 13.63 -3.33
N ASP A 100 7.02 14.91 -3.61
CA ASP A 100 5.87 15.54 -4.24
C ASP A 100 5.50 14.86 -5.56
N GLY A 101 4.21 14.61 -5.75
CA GLY A 101 3.71 13.93 -6.93
C GLY A 101 4.10 12.45 -7.03
N GLY A 102 4.60 11.84 -5.96
CA GLY A 102 5.06 10.45 -5.95
C GLY A 102 6.44 10.25 -6.58
N ILE A 103 7.17 11.30 -6.90
CA ILE A 103 8.50 11.19 -7.51
C ILE A 103 9.50 10.61 -6.51
N PRO A 104 10.25 9.55 -6.85
CA PRO A 104 11.25 8.96 -5.96
C PRO A 104 12.32 9.98 -5.55
N ILE A 105 12.57 10.11 -4.25
CA ILE A 105 13.59 11.02 -3.69
C ILE A 105 14.99 10.58 -4.12
N TRP A 106 15.20 9.28 -4.27
CA TRP A 106 16.42 8.71 -4.82
C TRP A 106 16.08 7.82 -6.01
N GLN A 107 16.70 8.09 -7.15
CA GLN A 107 16.43 7.43 -8.43
C GLN A 107 17.68 6.68 -8.91
N THR A 108 17.48 5.60 -9.64
CA THR A 108 18.54 4.87 -10.32
C THR A 108 18.03 4.27 -11.64
N ASP A 109 18.86 4.36 -12.68
CA ASP A 109 18.56 3.72 -13.97
C ASP A 109 18.86 2.21 -13.95
N VAL A 110 19.70 1.77 -13.00
CA VAL A 110 20.15 0.38 -12.93
C VAL A 110 20.17 -0.10 -11.49
N VAL A 111 19.40 -1.12 -11.21
CA VAL A 111 19.45 -1.83 -9.93
C VAL A 111 20.49 -2.96 -10.03
N THR A 112 21.63 -2.79 -9.37
CA THR A 112 22.73 -3.76 -9.39
C THR A 112 22.50 -4.96 -8.47
N GLY A 113 23.22 -6.07 -8.70
CA GLY A 113 23.18 -7.24 -7.80
C GLY A 113 23.55 -6.90 -6.35
N ALA A 114 24.50 -5.97 -6.13
CA ALA A 114 24.84 -5.51 -4.78
C ALA A 114 23.66 -4.78 -4.09
N MET A 115 22.91 -4.00 -4.83
CA MET A 115 21.70 -3.33 -4.32
C MET A 115 20.61 -4.35 -3.96
N TRP A 116 20.42 -5.41 -4.74
CA TRP A 116 19.51 -6.51 -4.40
C TRP A 116 19.86 -7.20 -3.10
N LEU A 117 21.15 -7.54 -2.92
CA LEU A 117 21.63 -8.18 -1.70
C LEU A 117 21.44 -7.24 -0.49
N LYS A 118 21.73 -5.95 -0.66
CA LYS A 118 21.54 -4.96 0.39
C LYS A 118 20.06 -4.73 0.73
N ALA A 119 19.20 -4.64 -0.26
CA ALA A 119 17.75 -4.49 -0.04
C ALA A 119 17.18 -5.68 0.73
N ARG A 120 17.58 -6.91 0.38
CA ARG A 120 17.20 -8.11 1.12
C ARG A 120 17.68 -8.08 2.57
N ASP A 121 18.94 -7.68 2.81
CA ASP A 121 19.48 -7.52 4.17
C ASP A 121 18.70 -6.46 4.96
N THR A 122 18.44 -5.30 4.36
CA THR A 122 17.65 -4.23 4.97
C THR A 122 16.25 -4.71 5.34
N LEU A 123 15.58 -5.45 4.45
CA LEU A 123 14.26 -6.01 4.72
C LEU A 123 14.26 -7.08 5.82
N ASN A 124 15.35 -7.85 5.99
CA ASN A 124 15.50 -8.73 7.16
C ASN A 124 15.57 -7.92 8.47
N ARG A 125 16.33 -6.82 8.49
CA ARG A 125 16.39 -5.91 9.65
C ARG A 125 15.03 -5.26 9.93
N ILE A 126 14.26 -4.91 8.90
CA ILE A 126 12.86 -4.45 9.02
C ILE A 126 11.98 -5.53 9.63
N CYS A 127 12.16 -6.80 9.26
CA CYS A 127 11.42 -7.90 9.88
C CYS A 127 11.75 -8.07 11.37
N ASP A 128 13.02 -7.89 11.77
CA ASP A 128 13.42 -7.94 13.19
C ASP A 128 12.75 -6.81 13.98
N LEU A 129 12.71 -5.60 13.41
CA LEU A 129 11.98 -4.47 13.96
C LEU A 129 10.47 -4.77 14.07
N ALA A 130 9.87 -5.30 13.01
CA ALA A 130 8.45 -5.63 12.95
C ALA A 130 8.06 -6.65 14.02
N GLU A 131 8.90 -7.67 14.22
CA GLU A 131 8.71 -8.69 15.24
C GLU A 131 8.77 -8.08 16.65
N ALA A 132 9.76 -7.24 16.91
CA ALA A 132 9.92 -6.55 18.20
C ALA A 132 8.75 -5.61 18.51
N GLU A 133 8.21 -4.95 17.49
CA GLU A 133 7.15 -3.94 17.63
C GLU A 133 5.73 -4.53 17.48
N GLY A 134 5.59 -5.80 17.06
CA GLY A 134 4.28 -6.44 16.87
C GLY A 134 3.49 -5.91 15.67
N VAL A 135 4.19 -5.49 14.62
CA VAL A 135 3.62 -4.97 13.36
C VAL A 135 4.03 -5.83 12.16
N VAL A 136 3.42 -5.57 11.01
CA VAL A 136 3.80 -6.16 9.73
C VAL A 136 4.14 -5.04 8.77
N PHE A 137 5.29 -5.11 8.12
CA PHE A 137 5.59 -4.24 7.01
C PHE A 137 5.10 -4.83 5.69
N THR A 138 4.63 -3.99 4.80
CA THR A 138 4.33 -4.36 3.42
C THR A 138 5.26 -3.61 2.48
N LEU A 139 5.77 -4.29 1.46
CA LEU A 139 6.49 -3.67 0.36
C LEU A 139 5.54 -3.52 -0.81
N GLU A 140 5.37 -2.30 -1.29
CA GLU A 140 4.46 -1.97 -2.38
C GLU A 140 5.18 -1.98 -3.72
N ASN A 141 4.52 -2.57 -4.72
CA ASN A 141 4.90 -2.36 -6.10
C ASN A 141 4.35 -1.03 -6.61
N LEU A 142 5.15 -0.39 -7.43
CA LEU A 142 4.84 0.84 -8.15
C LEU A 142 4.88 0.57 -9.66
N ASN A 143 4.66 1.60 -10.48
CA ASN A 143 4.98 1.57 -11.89
C ASN A 143 6.04 2.63 -12.21
N LEU A 144 6.94 2.32 -13.13
CA LEU A 144 8.05 3.21 -13.46
C LEU A 144 7.67 4.37 -14.41
N LEU A 145 6.40 4.41 -14.87
CA LEU A 145 5.88 5.53 -15.64
C LEU A 145 5.54 6.70 -14.70
N ASP A 146 4.84 6.42 -13.61
CA ASP A 146 4.47 7.42 -12.59
C ASP A 146 5.62 7.68 -11.60
N HIS A 147 6.49 6.68 -11.37
CA HIS A 147 7.58 6.70 -10.39
C HIS A 147 8.93 6.39 -11.05
N PRO A 148 9.42 7.25 -11.97
CA PRO A 148 10.61 6.96 -12.77
C PRO A 148 11.87 6.78 -11.91
N GLY A 149 12.62 5.72 -12.21
CA GLY A 149 13.86 5.42 -11.50
C GLY A 149 13.69 4.90 -10.06
N CYS A 150 12.46 4.56 -9.64
CA CYS A 150 12.25 3.91 -8.34
C CYS A 150 12.89 2.51 -8.32
N PRO A 151 13.87 2.25 -7.43
CA PRO A 151 14.46 0.92 -7.32
C PRO A 151 13.44 -0.08 -6.77
N PHE A 152 13.46 -1.29 -7.30
CA PHE A 152 12.57 -2.38 -6.89
C PHE A 152 11.08 -2.02 -7.01
N GLY A 153 10.73 -1.18 -8.02
CA GLY A 153 9.37 -0.66 -8.14
C GLY A 153 8.40 -1.59 -8.86
N SER A 154 8.85 -2.57 -9.65
CA SER A 154 7.94 -3.47 -10.35
C SER A 154 7.32 -4.54 -9.45
N THR A 155 6.16 -5.08 -9.84
CA THR A 155 5.54 -6.22 -9.14
C THR A 155 6.47 -7.42 -9.09
N ALA A 156 7.23 -7.66 -10.17
CA ALA A 156 8.23 -8.72 -10.22
C ALA A 156 9.35 -8.52 -9.19
N ASP A 157 9.86 -7.29 -9.04
CA ASP A 157 10.91 -6.96 -8.09
C ASP A 157 10.46 -7.14 -6.65
N VAL A 158 9.27 -6.62 -6.33
CA VAL A 158 8.66 -6.75 -5.00
C VAL A 158 8.44 -8.21 -4.65
N LEU A 159 7.89 -9.01 -5.57
CA LEU A 159 7.71 -10.45 -5.36
C LEU A 159 9.07 -11.13 -5.11
N ALA A 160 10.11 -10.82 -5.88
CA ALA A 160 11.42 -11.39 -5.72
C ALA A 160 12.04 -11.06 -4.34
N LEU A 161 11.94 -9.80 -3.89
CA LEU A 161 12.44 -9.39 -2.58
C LEU A 161 11.67 -10.06 -1.44
N VAL A 162 10.34 -9.94 -1.43
CA VAL A 162 9.50 -10.46 -0.33
C VAL A 162 9.61 -11.98 -0.24
N SER A 163 9.58 -12.69 -1.37
CA SER A 163 9.74 -14.15 -1.37
C SER A 163 11.14 -14.59 -0.97
N SER A 164 12.19 -13.82 -1.28
CA SER A 164 13.56 -14.13 -0.87
C SER A 164 13.81 -13.95 0.63
N VAL A 165 13.11 -13.00 1.26
CA VAL A 165 13.11 -12.80 2.73
C VAL A 165 12.24 -13.84 3.40
N ASN A 166 11.05 -14.10 2.88
CA ASN A 166 10.09 -15.14 3.28
C ASN A 166 9.82 -15.19 4.80
N ARG A 167 9.62 -14.03 5.42
CA ARG A 167 9.27 -13.90 6.84
C ARG A 167 7.83 -13.40 7.00
N PRO A 168 7.08 -13.83 8.04
CA PRO A 168 5.69 -13.40 8.25
C PRO A 168 5.55 -11.89 8.52
N GLN A 169 6.60 -11.23 8.97
CA GLN A 169 6.65 -9.80 9.26
C GLN A 169 6.76 -8.91 8.01
N LEU A 170 7.01 -9.51 6.83
CA LEU A 170 7.07 -8.80 5.55
C LEU A 170 6.08 -9.40 4.58
N ARG A 171 5.21 -8.57 4.01
CA ARG A 171 4.20 -8.94 3.03
C ARG A 171 4.27 -8.02 1.81
N ILE A 172 3.50 -8.33 0.79
CA ILE A 172 3.31 -7.48 -0.39
C ILE A 172 2.07 -6.61 -0.16
N ASN A 173 2.19 -5.32 -0.38
CA ASN A 173 1.08 -4.47 -0.72
C ASN A 173 0.96 -4.54 -2.25
N LEU A 174 0.02 -5.36 -2.75
CA LEU A 174 -0.15 -5.57 -4.18
C LEU A 174 -1.07 -4.51 -4.75
N ASP A 175 -0.49 -3.44 -5.28
CA ASP A 175 -1.24 -2.40 -5.97
C ASP A 175 -1.49 -2.79 -7.42
N LEU A 176 -2.77 -3.05 -7.73
CA LEU A 176 -3.19 -3.52 -9.05
C LEU A 176 -3.26 -2.40 -10.08
N TYR A 177 -3.38 -1.13 -9.67
CA TYR A 177 -3.24 0.01 -10.56
C TYR A 177 -1.81 0.08 -11.12
N HIS A 178 -0.84 -0.01 -10.23
CA HIS A 178 0.56 -0.01 -10.64
C HIS A 178 0.93 -1.26 -11.44
N THR A 179 0.42 -2.43 -11.04
CA THR A 179 0.61 -3.68 -11.81
C THR A 179 0.04 -3.57 -13.22
N GLN A 180 -1.16 -2.96 -13.39
CA GLN A 180 -1.77 -2.80 -14.70
C GLN A 180 -0.90 -1.97 -15.65
N ILE A 181 -0.36 -0.86 -15.16
CA ILE A 181 0.49 0.04 -15.95
C ILE A 181 1.84 -0.60 -16.26
N GLY A 182 2.45 -1.28 -15.28
CA GLY A 182 3.79 -1.84 -15.43
C GLY A 182 3.83 -3.16 -16.18
N GLU A 183 2.98 -4.11 -15.82
CA GLU A 183 3.07 -5.49 -16.29
C GLU A 183 1.78 -6.04 -16.92
N GLY A 184 0.59 -5.52 -16.56
CA GLY A 184 -0.69 -6.11 -16.95
C GLY A 184 -0.95 -7.48 -16.31
N ASP A 185 -1.82 -8.30 -16.91
CA ASP A 185 -2.11 -9.69 -16.49
C ASP A 185 -2.40 -9.85 -14.98
N LEU A 186 -3.28 -8.99 -14.44
CA LEU A 186 -3.52 -8.82 -13.00
C LEU A 186 -3.86 -10.11 -12.27
N VAL A 187 -4.71 -10.96 -12.85
CA VAL A 187 -5.12 -12.23 -12.21
C VAL A 187 -3.93 -13.15 -11.99
N ARG A 188 -3.02 -13.21 -12.95
CA ARG A 188 -1.80 -14.02 -12.84
C ARG A 188 -0.83 -13.46 -11.80
N TRP A 189 -0.75 -12.12 -11.66
CA TRP A 189 0.04 -11.52 -10.59
C TRP A 189 -0.57 -11.76 -9.21
N CYS A 190 -1.89 -11.69 -9.08
CA CYS A 190 -2.58 -12.10 -7.85
C CYS A 190 -2.23 -13.56 -7.47
N GLU A 191 -2.26 -14.48 -8.43
CA GLU A 191 -1.91 -15.89 -8.20
C GLU A 191 -0.45 -16.06 -7.75
N LYS A 192 0.50 -15.44 -8.46
CA LYS A 192 1.93 -15.51 -8.12
C LYS A 192 2.25 -14.93 -6.74
N CYS A 193 1.63 -13.80 -6.40
CA CYS A 193 1.89 -13.09 -5.15
C CYS A 193 1.11 -13.67 -3.96
N LEU A 194 0.09 -14.51 -4.19
CA LEU A 194 -0.87 -14.96 -3.19
C LEU A 194 -0.27 -15.38 -1.84
N PRO A 195 0.83 -16.17 -1.77
CA PRO A 195 1.41 -16.59 -0.49
C PRO A 195 1.96 -15.44 0.37
N TRP A 196 2.23 -14.30 -0.25
CA TRP A 196 2.88 -13.15 0.40
C TRP A 196 2.02 -11.89 0.46
N ILE A 197 0.80 -11.89 -0.09
CA ILE A 197 -0.08 -10.70 -0.08
C ILE A 197 -0.46 -10.37 1.37
N GLY A 198 -0.20 -9.14 1.78
CA GLY A 198 -0.69 -8.53 3.02
C GLY A 198 -1.92 -7.66 2.81
N GLU A 199 -1.97 -6.98 1.68
CA GLU A 199 -3.10 -6.17 1.21
C GLU A 199 -3.11 -6.11 -0.32
N VAL A 200 -4.28 -5.95 -0.90
CA VAL A 200 -4.46 -5.61 -2.31
C VAL A 200 -4.94 -4.16 -2.39
N GLN A 201 -4.25 -3.31 -3.15
CA GLN A 201 -4.73 -1.96 -3.43
C GLN A 201 -5.26 -1.84 -4.86
N VAL A 202 -6.24 -0.96 -5.04
CA VAL A 202 -6.94 -0.81 -6.31
C VAL A 202 -7.24 0.65 -6.65
N ALA A 203 -7.04 0.98 -7.91
CA ALA A 203 -7.57 2.12 -8.63
C ALA A 203 -7.73 1.74 -10.10
N ASP A 204 -8.62 2.39 -10.83
CA ASP A 204 -8.78 2.10 -12.27
C ASP A 204 -7.79 2.90 -13.13
N ASN A 205 -7.41 2.35 -14.25
CA ASN A 205 -6.51 2.96 -15.22
C ASN A 205 -7.24 3.13 -16.57
N PRO A 206 -7.11 4.28 -17.23
CA PRO A 206 -6.38 5.50 -16.82
C PRO A 206 -7.14 6.33 -15.79
N GLY A 207 -6.44 7.26 -15.13
CA GLY A 207 -7.03 8.31 -14.29
C GLY A 207 -6.96 8.09 -12.79
N ARG A 208 -6.58 6.88 -12.33
CA ARG A 208 -6.44 6.52 -10.90
C ARG A 208 -7.71 6.84 -10.08
N CYS A 209 -8.89 6.58 -10.70
CA CYS A 209 -10.19 6.72 -10.06
C CYS A 209 -10.77 5.37 -9.64
N GLU A 210 -12.03 5.35 -9.17
CA GLU A 210 -12.70 4.16 -8.68
C GLU A 210 -12.91 3.08 -9.76
N PRO A 211 -13.08 1.79 -9.38
CA PRO A 211 -13.40 0.70 -10.30
C PRO A 211 -14.60 0.99 -11.19
N GLY A 212 -14.43 0.78 -12.50
CA GLY A 212 -15.44 1.01 -13.54
C GLY A 212 -15.28 2.34 -14.27
N THR A 213 -14.26 3.14 -13.94
CA THR A 213 -13.95 4.39 -14.65
C THR A 213 -12.88 4.21 -15.73
N GLY A 214 -12.21 3.08 -15.79
CA GLY A 214 -11.14 2.77 -16.71
C GLY A 214 -11.29 1.40 -17.37
N GLU A 215 -10.16 0.75 -17.62
CA GLU A 215 -10.07 -0.48 -18.43
C GLU A 215 -10.03 -1.77 -17.59
N ILE A 216 -9.91 -1.68 -16.24
CA ILE A 216 -9.69 -2.85 -15.40
C ILE A 216 -11.02 -3.54 -15.03
N ASN A 217 -11.13 -4.82 -15.33
CA ASN A 217 -12.28 -5.63 -14.89
C ASN A 217 -12.12 -6.07 -13.43
N TYR A 218 -12.31 -5.17 -12.48
CA TYR A 218 -12.18 -5.48 -11.05
C TYR A 218 -13.16 -6.53 -10.54
N HIS A 219 -14.35 -6.65 -11.11
CA HIS A 219 -15.26 -7.73 -10.75
C HIS A 219 -14.71 -9.12 -11.12
N GLY A 220 -14.03 -9.21 -12.27
CA GLY A 220 -13.30 -10.42 -12.68
C GLY A 220 -12.12 -10.72 -11.75
N VAL A 221 -11.34 -9.70 -11.38
CA VAL A 221 -10.23 -9.82 -10.43
C VAL A 221 -10.72 -10.26 -9.05
N ALA A 222 -11.81 -9.68 -8.53
CA ALA A 222 -12.39 -10.04 -7.24
C ALA A 222 -12.85 -11.52 -7.21
N LYS A 223 -13.49 -11.99 -8.29
CA LYS A 223 -13.86 -13.42 -8.44
C LYS A 223 -12.63 -14.34 -8.42
N ALA A 224 -11.56 -13.94 -9.10
CA ALA A 224 -10.32 -14.69 -9.13
C ALA A 224 -9.66 -14.75 -7.75
N LEU A 225 -9.53 -13.61 -7.04
CA LEU A 225 -9.01 -13.55 -5.68
C LEU A 225 -9.80 -14.45 -4.73
N LYS A 226 -11.13 -14.41 -4.81
CA LYS A 226 -11.99 -15.29 -4.02
C LYS A 226 -11.78 -16.78 -4.35
N ALA A 227 -11.68 -17.12 -5.62
CA ALA A 227 -11.44 -18.51 -6.07
C ALA A 227 -10.06 -19.02 -5.62
N MET A 228 -9.06 -18.14 -5.51
CA MET A 228 -7.73 -18.45 -4.97
C MET A 228 -7.72 -18.57 -3.43
N GLY A 229 -8.82 -18.24 -2.74
CA GLY A 229 -8.93 -18.29 -1.29
C GLY A 229 -8.35 -17.04 -0.58
N TYR A 230 -8.10 -15.95 -1.30
CA TYR A 230 -7.72 -14.69 -0.66
C TYR A 230 -8.84 -14.17 0.23
N ALA A 231 -8.54 -13.89 1.48
CA ALA A 231 -9.47 -13.37 2.48
C ALA A 231 -8.95 -12.08 3.18
N GLY A 232 -7.85 -11.55 2.66
CA GLY A 232 -7.23 -10.33 3.17
C GLY A 232 -7.96 -9.05 2.76
N PRO A 233 -7.49 -7.90 3.24
CA PRO A 233 -8.09 -6.61 2.93
C PRO A 233 -7.87 -6.18 1.47
N VAL A 234 -8.83 -5.39 0.98
CA VAL A 234 -8.72 -4.67 -0.30
C VAL A 234 -8.93 -3.20 -0.02
N GLY A 235 -7.94 -2.38 -0.38
CA GLY A 235 -7.91 -0.94 -0.18
C GLY A 235 -8.16 -0.17 -1.48
N LEU A 236 -9.10 0.78 -1.47
CA LEU A 236 -9.26 1.74 -2.54
C LEU A 236 -8.22 2.86 -2.36
N GLU A 237 -7.21 2.91 -3.22
CA GLU A 237 -6.24 3.99 -3.28
C GLU A 237 -6.44 4.80 -4.56
N SER A 238 -7.58 5.49 -4.64
CA SER A 238 -8.01 6.21 -5.82
C SER A 238 -8.62 7.57 -5.50
N PHE A 239 -8.56 8.47 -6.46
CA PHE A 239 -9.42 9.64 -6.48
C PHE A 239 -10.87 9.23 -6.82
N ALA A 240 -11.83 10.11 -6.57
CA ALA A 240 -13.17 9.97 -7.11
C ALA A 240 -13.26 10.71 -8.45
N ALA A 241 -13.76 10.05 -9.49
CA ALA A 241 -14.01 10.70 -10.78
C ALA A 241 -15.10 11.75 -10.70
N GLY A 242 -15.98 11.62 -9.70
CA GLY A 242 -17.08 12.52 -9.43
C GLY A 242 -17.43 12.54 -7.95
N ASP A 243 -18.61 12.06 -7.59
CA ASP A 243 -19.06 11.96 -6.20
C ASP A 243 -18.34 10.83 -5.46
N ALA A 244 -17.74 11.14 -4.29
CA ALA A 244 -16.94 10.18 -3.55
C ALA A 244 -17.76 9.04 -2.91
N GLU A 245 -19.02 9.25 -2.56
CA GLU A 245 -19.89 8.17 -2.06
C GLU A 245 -20.28 7.21 -3.19
N ALA A 246 -20.51 7.74 -4.39
CA ALA A 246 -20.71 6.92 -5.58
C ALA A 246 -19.45 6.10 -5.91
N ALA A 247 -18.26 6.68 -5.81
CA ALA A 247 -16.98 5.99 -6.00
C ALA A 247 -16.79 4.83 -5.01
N LEU A 248 -17.04 5.06 -3.72
CA LEU A 248 -16.98 4.01 -2.68
C LEU A 248 -18.04 2.91 -2.90
N THR A 249 -19.22 3.29 -3.42
CA THR A 249 -20.27 2.33 -3.76
C THR A 249 -19.86 1.47 -4.97
N ALA A 250 -19.27 2.05 -5.99
CA ALA A 250 -18.74 1.35 -7.16
C ALA A 250 -17.62 0.36 -6.75
N PHE A 251 -16.70 0.80 -5.89
CA PHE A 251 -15.67 -0.06 -5.32
C PHE A 251 -16.27 -1.26 -4.56
N ARG A 252 -17.21 -1.02 -3.65
CA ARG A 252 -17.89 -2.09 -2.91
C ARG A 252 -18.56 -3.08 -3.84
N ASN A 253 -19.28 -2.59 -4.85
CA ASN A 253 -19.97 -3.44 -5.82
C ASN A 253 -18.99 -4.31 -6.63
N ALA A 254 -17.83 -3.77 -7.02
CA ALA A 254 -16.80 -4.50 -7.76
C ALA A 254 -16.24 -5.69 -6.94
N PHE A 255 -16.18 -5.57 -5.60
CA PHE A 255 -15.66 -6.57 -4.69
C PHE A 255 -16.72 -7.36 -3.92
N THR A 256 -17.99 -7.22 -4.27
CA THR A 256 -19.09 -8.07 -3.80
C THR A 256 -19.26 -9.26 -4.76
N VAL A 257 -18.69 -10.44 -4.41
CA VAL A 257 -18.62 -11.64 -5.25
C VAL A 257 -18.90 -12.93 -4.46
#